data_29ff584092e613919a78872de25e3b0a
#
_entry.id   29ff584092e613919a78872de25e3b0a
#
_cell.length_a   1.000
_cell.length_b   1.000
_cell.length_c   1.000
_cell.angle_alpha   90.00
_cell.angle_beta   90.00
_cell.angle_gamma   90.00
#
_symmetry.space_group_name_H-M   'P 1'
#
loop_
_entity.id
_entity.type
_entity.pdbx_description
1 polymer ?
#
loop_
_entity_poly.entity_id
_entity_poly.type
_entity_poly.pdbx_seq_one_letter_code
_entity_poly.pdbx_strand_id
1 'polypeptide(L)'
;MQDTLAEVSPSRGRQFFAVAVLLGMGALLLRMTFAGAGTSWLDGLVLAMSVVAFYAAWIMYRSTDRRILLTTEGLFLSDGSCLGAIDDIVSVDRGTFTFKPSNGFLVRMRNKGVFMWQPGLYWRMGRRIGVGGIAHAAQCKQMADMLSIRLAERTAEAAGH
;
A
#
# COMPACT_ATOMS: atom_id res chain seq x y z
N MET A 1 6.82 -24.12 8.44
CA MET A 1 6.49 -22.82 9.09
C MET A 1 7.50 -21.83 8.53
N GLN A 2 7.05 -20.87 7.72
CA GLN A 2 7.96 -19.83 7.22
C GLN A 2 8.26 -18.90 8.39
N ASP A 3 9.54 -18.73 8.71
CA ASP A 3 9.95 -17.79 9.76
C ASP A 3 9.64 -16.38 9.32
N THR A 4 8.62 -15.79 9.93
CA THR A 4 8.24 -14.41 9.68
C THR A 4 9.22 -13.49 10.42
N LEU A 5 10.02 -12.74 9.65
CA LEU A 5 11.05 -11.85 10.18
C LEU A 5 10.47 -10.48 10.56
N ALA A 6 9.51 -10.00 9.79
CA ALA A 6 8.80 -8.74 10.04
C ALA A 6 7.40 -8.78 9.46
N GLU A 7 6.50 -8.03 10.09
CA GLU A 7 5.11 -7.91 9.66
C GLU A 7 4.73 -6.43 9.56
N VAL A 8 4.01 -6.09 8.48
CA VAL A 8 3.40 -4.77 8.31
C VAL A 8 1.90 -4.94 8.22
N SER A 9 1.21 -4.33 9.17
CA SER A 9 -0.25 -4.34 9.27
C SER A 9 -0.83 -2.93 9.09
N PRO A 10 -2.06 -2.81 8.57
CA PRO A 10 -2.75 -1.53 8.51
C PRO A 10 -3.09 -1.04 9.92
N SER A 11 -2.91 0.26 10.15
CA SER A 11 -3.32 0.92 11.39
C SER A 11 -4.84 1.10 11.38
N ARG A 12 -5.55 0.41 12.26
CA ARG A 12 -7.02 0.49 12.38
C ARG A 12 -7.51 1.92 12.57
N GLY A 13 -6.86 2.70 13.44
CA GLY A 13 -7.26 4.08 13.69
C GLY A 13 -7.16 4.97 12.45
N ARG A 14 -6.04 4.87 11.69
CA ARG A 14 -5.85 5.62 10.44
C ARG A 14 -6.83 5.19 9.36
N GLN A 15 -7.15 3.92 9.31
CA GLN A 15 -8.12 3.39 8.37
C GLN A 15 -9.53 3.90 8.68
N PHE A 16 -9.99 3.80 9.93
CA PHE A 16 -11.30 4.33 10.32
C PHE A 16 -11.40 5.83 10.03
N PHE A 17 -10.36 6.60 10.33
CA PHE A 17 -10.32 8.02 10.02
C PHE A 17 -10.45 8.26 8.51
N ALA A 18 -9.69 7.56 7.68
CA ALA A 18 -9.74 7.71 6.23
C ALA A 18 -11.10 7.31 5.65
N VAL A 19 -11.69 6.21 6.13
CA VAL A 19 -13.05 5.78 5.74
C VAL A 19 -14.08 6.81 6.16
N ALA A 20 -14.01 7.35 7.38
CA ALA A 20 -14.94 8.37 7.87
C ALA A 20 -14.86 9.67 7.04
N VAL A 21 -13.64 10.10 6.65
CA VAL A 21 -13.44 11.26 5.78
C VAL A 21 -14.05 11.02 4.39
N LEU A 22 -13.82 9.85 3.80
CA LEU A 22 -14.39 9.51 2.49
C LEU A 22 -15.92 9.42 2.52
N LEU A 23 -16.49 8.83 3.57
CA LEU A 23 -17.94 8.76 3.76
C LEU A 23 -18.54 10.15 3.98
N GLY A 24 -17.91 10.98 4.82
CA GLY A 24 -18.33 12.36 5.06
C GLY A 24 -18.28 13.22 3.79
N MET A 25 -17.21 13.10 3.02
CA MET A 25 -17.08 13.81 1.74
C MET A 25 -18.12 13.32 0.73
N GLY A 26 -18.33 12.00 0.61
CA GLY A 26 -19.36 11.43 -0.26
C GLY A 26 -20.75 11.90 0.11
N ALA A 27 -21.11 11.95 1.40
CA ALA A 27 -22.38 12.44 1.88
C ALA A 27 -22.58 13.93 1.60
N LEU A 28 -21.51 14.74 1.77
CA LEU A 28 -21.56 16.17 1.49
C LEU A 28 -21.76 16.45 0.00
N LEU A 29 -21.05 15.75 -0.87
CA LEU A 29 -21.23 15.83 -2.32
C LEU A 29 -22.63 15.41 -2.74
N LEU A 30 -23.14 14.32 -2.17
CA LEU A 30 -24.50 13.86 -2.43
C LEU A 30 -25.55 14.89 -2.02
N ARG A 31 -25.39 15.48 -0.84
CA ARG A 31 -26.27 16.57 -0.37
C ARG A 31 -26.24 17.77 -1.31
N MET A 32 -25.06 18.16 -1.82
CA MET A 32 -24.94 19.25 -2.78
C MET A 32 -25.70 18.98 -4.07
N THR A 33 -25.65 17.74 -4.57
CA THR A 33 -26.43 17.33 -5.75
C THR A 33 -27.93 17.50 -5.56
N PHE A 34 -28.46 17.14 -4.39
CA PHE A 34 -29.91 17.26 -4.11
C PHE A 34 -30.35 18.68 -3.68
N ALA A 35 -29.42 19.51 -3.21
CA ALA A 35 -29.71 20.90 -2.84
C ALA A 35 -29.65 21.86 -4.04
N GLY A 36 -29.00 21.44 -5.12
CA GLY A 36 -28.97 22.19 -6.38
C GLY A 36 -30.30 22.06 -7.16
N ALA A 37 -30.54 22.98 -8.06
CA ALA A 37 -31.77 23.02 -8.88
C ALA A 37 -31.86 21.89 -9.95
N GLY A 38 -30.97 20.93 -9.93
CA GLY A 38 -31.10 19.60 -10.55
C GLY A 38 -31.06 19.50 -12.06
N THR A 39 -30.48 20.45 -12.79
CA THR A 39 -30.52 20.43 -14.27
C THR A 39 -29.19 20.70 -15.00
N SER A 40 -28.10 20.72 -14.26
CA SER A 40 -26.78 20.98 -14.86
C SER A 40 -25.96 19.70 -15.03
N TRP A 41 -25.16 19.59 -16.10
CA TRP A 41 -24.16 18.52 -16.25
C TRP A 41 -23.19 18.44 -15.06
N LEU A 42 -23.01 19.57 -14.36
CA LEU A 42 -22.20 19.64 -13.12
C LEU A 42 -22.80 18.77 -11.99
N ASP A 43 -24.11 18.69 -11.86
CA ASP A 43 -24.78 17.87 -10.85
C ASP A 43 -24.51 16.38 -11.11
N GLY A 44 -24.45 15.97 -12.39
CA GLY A 44 -24.05 14.64 -12.79
C GLY A 44 -22.60 14.32 -12.42
N LEU A 45 -21.70 15.29 -12.60
CA LEU A 45 -20.28 15.14 -12.21
C LEU A 45 -20.13 15.01 -10.69
N VAL A 46 -20.82 15.86 -9.91
CA VAL A 46 -20.79 15.81 -8.43
C VAL A 46 -21.36 14.49 -7.92
N LEU A 47 -22.45 14.00 -8.52
CA LEU A 47 -23.01 12.70 -8.20
C LEU A 47 -22.00 11.56 -8.48
N ALA A 48 -21.35 11.59 -9.63
CA ALA A 48 -20.32 10.59 -9.97
C ALA A 48 -19.16 10.62 -8.96
N MET A 49 -18.69 11.80 -8.56
CA MET A 49 -17.66 11.93 -7.53
C MET A 49 -18.11 11.40 -6.17
N SER A 50 -19.39 11.61 -5.79
CA SER A 50 -19.97 11.04 -4.57
C SER A 50 -19.93 9.51 -4.60
N VAL A 51 -20.35 8.89 -5.71
CA VAL A 51 -20.30 7.43 -5.89
C VAL A 51 -18.87 6.92 -5.80
N VAL A 52 -17.92 7.59 -6.44
CA VAL A 52 -16.48 7.23 -6.36
C VAL A 52 -15.97 7.30 -4.92
N ALA A 53 -16.36 8.32 -4.14
CA ALA A 53 -15.97 8.46 -2.74
C ALA A 53 -16.52 7.31 -1.88
N PHE A 54 -17.78 6.93 -2.03
CA PHE A 54 -18.37 5.78 -1.34
C PHE A 54 -17.71 4.46 -1.75
N TYR A 55 -17.43 4.27 -3.02
CA TYR A 55 -16.76 3.09 -3.54
C TYR A 55 -15.33 2.98 -2.97
N ALA A 56 -14.60 4.09 -2.94
CA ALA A 56 -13.25 4.14 -2.35
C ALA A 56 -13.29 3.83 -0.84
N ALA A 57 -14.28 4.37 -0.11
CA ALA A 57 -14.48 4.06 1.30
C ALA A 57 -14.73 2.56 1.52
N TRP A 58 -15.56 1.95 0.69
CA TRP A 58 -15.85 0.51 0.77
C TRP A 58 -14.63 -0.35 0.48
N ILE A 59 -13.88 -0.07 -0.60
CA ILE A 59 -12.64 -0.81 -0.90
C ILE A 59 -11.67 -0.69 0.28
N MET A 60 -11.51 0.53 0.83
CA MET A 60 -10.61 0.77 1.94
C MET A 60 -11.03 0.04 3.21
N TYR A 61 -12.32 -0.03 3.48
CA TYR A 61 -12.87 -0.79 4.60
C TYR A 61 -12.61 -2.30 4.44
N ARG A 62 -12.80 -2.86 3.23
CA ARG A 62 -12.54 -4.28 2.95
C ARG A 62 -11.05 -4.65 2.94
N SER A 63 -10.18 -3.70 2.75
CA SER A 63 -8.72 -3.93 2.69
C SER A 63 -8.07 -4.19 4.05
N THR A 64 -8.85 -4.31 5.13
CA THR A 64 -8.37 -4.32 6.53
C THR A 64 -7.62 -5.57 6.94
N ASP A 65 -7.86 -6.71 6.30
CA ASP A 65 -7.39 -8.00 6.82
C ASP A 65 -6.06 -8.47 6.22
N ARG A 66 -5.53 -7.74 5.23
CA ARG A 66 -4.28 -8.14 4.59
C ARG A 66 -3.08 -7.52 5.29
N ARG A 67 -2.07 -8.37 5.51
CA ARG A 67 -0.79 -7.99 6.10
C ARG A 67 0.32 -8.34 5.14
N ILE A 68 1.42 -7.62 5.23
CA ILE A 68 2.63 -7.93 4.49
C ILE A 68 3.59 -8.61 5.45
N LEU A 69 4.05 -9.78 5.07
CA LEU A 69 4.97 -10.61 5.83
C LEU A 69 6.32 -10.63 5.10
N LEU A 70 7.38 -10.32 5.81
CA LEU A 70 8.74 -10.55 5.36
C LEU A 70 9.18 -11.91 5.87
N THR A 71 9.52 -12.79 4.95
CA THR A 71 10.09 -14.10 5.25
C THR A 71 11.51 -14.21 4.71
N THR A 72 12.18 -15.31 4.95
CA THR A 72 13.51 -15.63 4.37
C THR A 72 13.48 -15.72 2.85
N GLU A 73 12.32 -16.03 2.25
CA GLU A 73 12.14 -16.20 0.81
C GLU A 73 11.73 -14.90 0.10
N GLY A 74 11.19 -13.92 0.83
CA GLY A 74 10.76 -12.65 0.24
C GLY A 74 9.60 -11.98 0.97
N LEU A 75 8.92 -11.11 0.23
CA LEU A 75 7.72 -10.41 0.68
C LEU A 75 6.48 -11.19 0.26
N PHE A 76 5.66 -11.56 1.24
CA PHE A 76 4.41 -12.28 1.05
C PHE A 76 3.24 -11.50 1.67
N LEU A 77 2.06 -11.76 1.14
CA LEU A 77 0.82 -11.31 1.75
C LEU A 77 0.27 -12.38 2.68
N SER A 78 -0.56 -12.00 3.63
CA SER A 78 -1.23 -12.93 4.55
C SER A 78 -2.11 -13.98 3.88
N ASP A 79 -2.47 -13.77 2.60
CA ASP A 79 -3.19 -14.74 1.77
C ASP A 79 -2.27 -15.75 1.05
N GLY A 80 -0.96 -15.71 1.32
CA GLY A 80 0.06 -16.55 0.71
C GLY A 80 0.56 -16.06 -0.66
N SER A 81 0.02 -14.96 -1.18
CA SER A 81 0.45 -14.41 -2.46
C SER A 81 1.87 -13.83 -2.35
N CYS A 82 2.77 -14.21 -3.27
CA CYS A 82 4.11 -13.65 -3.34
C CYS A 82 4.08 -12.24 -3.91
N LEU A 83 4.46 -11.26 -3.09
CA LEU A 83 4.59 -9.88 -3.52
C LEU A 83 5.95 -9.65 -4.22
N GLY A 84 7.00 -10.35 -3.78
CA GLY A 84 8.31 -10.31 -4.40
C GLY A 84 9.30 -11.23 -3.72
N ALA A 85 9.97 -12.09 -4.51
CA ALA A 85 11.03 -12.96 -4.00
C ALA A 85 12.27 -12.13 -3.61
N ILE A 86 12.98 -12.58 -2.57
CA ILE A 86 14.18 -11.88 -2.07
C ILE A 86 15.26 -11.79 -3.14
N ASP A 87 15.34 -12.80 -4.01
CA ASP A 87 16.33 -12.88 -5.10
C ASP A 87 16.11 -11.86 -6.20
N ASP A 88 14.89 -11.42 -6.37
CA ASP A 88 14.52 -10.39 -7.34
C ASP A 88 14.64 -8.97 -6.78
N ILE A 89 14.89 -8.80 -5.49
CA ILE A 89 15.03 -7.48 -4.88
C ILE A 89 16.41 -6.92 -5.21
N VAL A 90 16.42 -5.75 -5.86
CA VAL A 90 17.65 -5.05 -6.24
C VAL A 90 18.03 -4.00 -5.20
N SER A 91 17.06 -3.24 -4.72
CA SER A 91 17.30 -2.17 -3.75
C SER A 91 16.04 -1.82 -2.98
N VAL A 92 16.24 -1.30 -1.77
CA VAL A 92 15.20 -0.72 -0.93
C VAL A 92 15.46 0.77 -0.81
N ASP A 93 14.52 1.58 -1.26
CA ASP A 93 14.63 3.04 -1.24
C ASP A 93 13.70 3.62 -0.17
N ARG A 94 14.29 4.41 0.72
CA ARG A 94 13.62 5.14 1.80
C ARG A 94 13.70 6.65 1.63
N GLY A 95 14.29 7.10 0.53
CA GLY A 95 14.53 8.52 0.25
C GLY A 95 13.25 9.37 0.31
N THR A 96 13.40 10.61 0.75
CA THR A 96 12.28 11.54 0.93
C THR A 96 11.67 11.97 -0.41
N PHE A 97 12.47 11.97 -1.47
CA PHE A 97 12.08 12.37 -2.82
C PHE A 97 11.61 11.22 -3.73
N THR A 98 11.58 9.99 -3.21
CA THR A 98 11.09 8.84 -3.97
C THR A 98 9.57 8.82 -3.97
N PHE A 99 8.96 8.51 -5.11
CA PHE A 99 7.49 8.31 -5.22
C PHE A 99 7.07 7.06 -4.45
N LYS A 100 6.95 7.20 -3.14
CA LYS A 100 6.61 6.14 -2.19
C LYS A 100 5.32 6.47 -1.44
N PRO A 101 4.60 5.47 -0.93
CA PRO A 101 3.47 5.70 -0.01
C PRO A 101 3.92 6.45 1.25
N SER A 102 3.03 7.25 1.81
CA SER A 102 3.28 7.96 3.07
C SER A 102 3.75 7.00 4.16
N ASN A 103 4.82 7.36 4.87
CA ASN A 103 5.44 6.57 5.94
C ASN A 103 5.91 5.17 5.53
N GLY A 104 6.17 4.96 4.24
CA GLY A 104 6.54 3.67 3.68
C GLY A 104 7.93 3.65 3.05
N PHE A 105 8.19 2.61 2.30
CA PHE A 105 9.40 2.40 1.52
C PHE A 105 9.07 1.87 0.12
N LEU A 106 10.04 1.98 -0.79
CA LEU A 106 9.95 1.47 -2.13
C LEU A 106 10.96 0.33 -2.30
N VAL A 107 10.51 -0.79 -2.84
CA VAL A 107 11.36 -1.91 -3.24
C VAL A 107 11.48 -1.91 -4.76
N ARG A 108 12.71 -1.97 -5.26
CA ARG A 108 12.98 -2.12 -6.68
C ARG A 108 13.31 -3.58 -6.98
N MET A 109 12.57 -4.14 -7.93
CA MET A 109 12.70 -5.52 -8.37
C MET A 109 13.51 -5.62 -9.66
N ARG A 110 14.20 -6.75 -9.86
CA ARG A 110 14.90 -7.09 -11.11
C ARG A 110 13.89 -7.38 -12.22
N ASN A 111 12.88 -8.18 -11.91
CA ASN A 111 11.87 -8.63 -12.86
C ASN A 111 10.57 -7.82 -12.75
N LYS A 112 9.89 -7.65 -13.89
CA LYS A 112 8.54 -7.07 -13.90
C LYS A 112 7.57 -8.07 -13.30
N GLY A 113 6.64 -7.59 -12.47
CA GLY A 113 5.56 -8.40 -11.92
C GLY A 113 4.19 -7.92 -12.38
N VAL A 114 3.18 -8.71 -12.06
CA VAL A 114 1.78 -8.37 -12.30
C VAL A 114 1.41 -7.12 -11.50
N PHE A 115 0.54 -6.29 -12.06
CA PHE A 115 -0.01 -5.16 -11.33
C PHE A 115 -0.86 -5.65 -10.17
N MET A 116 -0.48 -5.25 -8.96
CA MET A 116 -1.21 -5.53 -7.73
C MET A 116 -1.36 -4.21 -6.97
N TRP A 117 -2.55 -3.95 -6.50
CA TRP A 117 -2.83 -2.73 -5.76
C TRP A 117 -3.81 -2.99 -4.62
N GLN A 118 -3.44 -2.54 -3.44
CA GLN A 118 -4.32 -2.52 -2.28
C GLN A 118 -4.28 -1.14 -1.66
N PRO A 119 -5.39 -0.40 -1.73
CA PRO A 119 -5.46 0.96 -1.21
C PRO A 119 -4.98 1.04 0.23
N GLY A 120 -4.02 1.94 0.48
CA GLY A 120 -3.52 2.21 1.82
C GLY A 120 -2.47 1.23 2.36
N LEU A 121 -2.15 0.12 1.71
CA LEU A 121 -1.16 -0.83 2.21
C LEU A 121 0.04 -0.99 1.26
N TYR A 122 -0.21 -1.32 0.01
CA TYR A 122 0.84 -1.50 -0.98
C TYR A 122 0.34 -1.31 -2.41
N TRP A 123 1.28 -1.11 -3.31
CA TRP A 123 1.09 -1.21 -4.75
C TRP A 123 2.31 -1.86 -5.41
N ARG A 124 2.09 -2.63 -6.46
CA ARG A 124 3.12 -3.18 -7.32
C ARG A 124 2.85 -2.76 -8.77
N MET A 125 3.79 -2.08 -9.36
CA MET A 125 3.71 -1.64 -10.74
C MET A 125 5.03 -1.92 -11.45
N GLY A 126 5.01 -2.91 -12.35
CA GLY A 126 6.21 -3.33 -13.08
C GLY A 126 7.33 -3.81 -12.15
N ARG A 127 8.42 -3.04 -12.06
CA ARG A 127 9.60 -3.36 -11.23
C ARG A 127 9.63 -2.63 -9.89
N ARG A 128 8.53 -2.05 -9.46
CA ARG A 128 8.46 -1.26 -8.22
C ARG A 128 7.35 -1.77 -7.34
N ILE A 129 7.66 -1.91 -6.06
CA ILE A 129 6.69 -2.24 -5.01
C ILE A 129 6.77 -1.12 -3.98
N GLY A 130 5.66 -0.40 -3.78
CA GLY A 130 5.54 0.59 -2.72
C GLY A 130 4.76 0.00 -1.55
N VAL A 131 5.33 0.04 -0.37
CA VAL A 131 4.71 -0.41 0.88
C VAL A 131 4.54 0.78 1.80
N GLY A 132 3.34 0.97 2.36
CA GLY A 132 3.06 2.09 3.28
C GLY A 132 1.63 2.60 3.16
N GLY A 133 1.42 3.87 3.50
CA GLY A 133 0.09 4.51 3.51
C GLY A 133 -0.53 4.52 4.90
N ILE A 134 -1.57 3.72 5.12
CA ILE A 134 -2.20 3.56 6.45
C ILE A 134 -1.44 2.58 7.37
N ALA A 135 -0.40 1.92 6.87
CA ALA A 135 0.44 1.01 7.63
C ALA A 135 1.13 1.73 8.82
N HIS A 136 1.50 0.96 9.83
CA HIS A 136 2.28 1.47 10.96
C HIS A 136 3.69 1.88 10.50
N ALA A 137 4.05 3.14 10.69
CA ALA A 137 5.34 3.69 10.26
C ALA A 137 6.53 2.95 10.88
N ALA A 138 6.43 2.55 12.15
CA ALA A 138 7.46 1.78 12.85
C ALA A 138 7.68 0.41 12.20
N GLN A 139 6.62 -0.30 11.85
CA GLN A 139 6.68 -1.61 11.19
C GLN A 139 7.27 -1.49 9.78
N CYS A 140 6.87 -0.45 9.02
CA CYS A 140 7.45 -0.18 7.70
C CYS A 140 8.95 0.11 7.80
N LYS A 141 9.38 0.90 8.80
CA LYS A 141 10.79 1.19 9.04
C LYS A 141 11.56 -0.08 9.37
N GLN A 142 11.06 -0.87 10.33
CA GLN A 142 11.68 -2.14 10.74
C GLN A 142 11.81 -3.11 9.57
N MET A 143 10.77 -3.29 8.77
CA MET A 143 10.81 -4.16 7.59
C MET A 143 11.82 -3.66 6.54
N ALA A 144 11.88 -2.36 6.29
CA ALA A 144 12.84 -1.78 5.38
C ALA A 144 14.28 -1.92 5.87
N ASP A 145 14.52 -1.81 7.19
CA ASP A 145 15.83 -2.03 7.80
C ASP A 145 16.27 -3.48 7.63
N MET A 146 15.40 -4.44 7.97
CA MET A 146 15.67 -5.87 7.79
C MET A 146 15.94 -6.25 6.35
N LEU A 147 15.15 -5.74 5.40
CA LEU A 147 15.39 -5.94 3.97
C LEU A 147 16.75 -5.39 3.53
N SER A 148 17.13 -4.21 4.02
CA SER A 148 18.42 -3.60 3.68
C SER A 148 19.59 -4.42 4.21
N ILE A 149 19.47 -4.96 5.43
CA ILE A 149 20.50 -5.84 6.03
C ILE A 149 20.63 -7.12 5.21
N ARG A 150 19.53 -7.77 4.88
CA ARG A 150 19.52 -9.00 4.07
C ARG A 150 20.15 -8.80 2.69
N LEU A 151 19.88 -7.66 2.05
CA LEU A 151 20.50 -7.34 0.78
C LEU A 151 22.02 -7.10 0.91
N ALA A 152 22.47 -6.47 1.99
CA ALA A 152 23.88 -6.26 2.27
C ALA A 152 24.61 -7.58 2.53
N GLU A 153 24.07 -8.47 3.36
CA GLU A 153 24.58 -9.82 3.62
C GLU A 153 24.77 -10.60 2.32
N ARG A 154 23.73 -10.62 1.48
CA ARG A 154 23.77 -11.31 0.19
C ARG A 154 24.81 -10.73 -0.78
N THR A 155 24.98 -9.42 -0.79
CA THR A 155 25.99 -8.78 -1.63
C THR A 155 27.40 -9.12 -1.15
N ALA A 156 27.60 -9.21 0.16
CA ALA A 156 28.86 -9.62 0.76
C ALA A 156 29.20 -11.09 0.44
N GLU A 157 28.23 -11.99 0.53
CA GLU A 157 28.38 -13.42 0.17
C GLU A 157 28.73 -13.58 -1.32
N ALA A 158 28.08 -12.80 -2.21
CA ALA A 158 28.36 -12.84 -3.64
C ALA A 158 29.75 -12.25 -4.02
N ALA A 159 30.29 -11.35 -3.21
CA ALA A 159 31.60 -10.75 -3.43
C ALA A 159 32.75 -11.59 -2.83
N GLY A 160 32.44 -12.56 -1.94
CA GLY A 160 33.41 -13.45 -1.30
C GLY A 160 33.69 -14.77 -2.04
N HIS A 161 33.05 -14.97 -3.18
CA HIS A 161 33.27 -16.10 -4.11
C HIS A 161 33.88 -15.60 -5.39
#